data_debece5509c848d734202515bb7c5300
#
_entry.id   debece5509c848d734202515bb7c5300
#
_cell.length_a   1.000
_cell.length_b   1.000
_cell.length_c   1.000
_cell.angle_alpha   90.00
_cell.angle_beta   90.00
_cell.angle_gamma   90.00
#
_symmetry.space_group_name_H-M   'P 1'
#
loop_
_entity.id
_entity.type
_entity.pdbx_description
1 polymer ?
#
loop_
_entity_poly.entity_id
_entity_poly.type
_entity_poly.pdbx_seq_one_letter_code
_entity_poly.pdbx_strand_id
1 'polypeptide(L)'
;MTTPVKVKKLGHVVLTVSDIERTVKFWTEIMGFQVSDRNEQGMVFLRYGSDHHTVALVQAKTPDELPKEGRPGFHHCALEVSTVSELFKIRDFLRAKGVPIVYEGRRGPGGNPGVEFKDPDGFNIELYASMDQIGPDGKSRPAEQWSRAKTLEEAASNPLPGVKYT
;
A
#
# COMPACT_ATOMS: atom_id res chain seq x y z
N MET A 1 21.67 22.35 -14.11
CA MET A 1 22.28 21.02 -14.27
C MET A 1 21.18 19.98 -14.23
N THR A 2 21.11 19.10 -15.23
CA THR A 2 20.15 18.00 -15.24
C THR A 2 20.77 16.78 -14.52
N THR A 3 20.03 16.19 -13.57
CA THR A 3 20.47 14.96 -12.90
C THR A 3 20.59 13.80 -13.89
N PRO A 4 21.61 12.95 -13.80
CA PRO A 4 21.70 11.72 -14.60
C PRO A 4 20.76 10.61 -14.09
N VAL A 5 20.16 10.79 -12.90
CA VAL A 5 19.26 9.81 -12.27
C VAL A 5 17.93 9.74 -13.02
N LYS A 6 17.60 8.56 -13.57
CA LYS A 6 16.32 8.25 -14.22
C LYS A 6 15.73 7.01 -13.58
N VAL A 7 14.82 7.22 -12.63
CA VAL A 7 14.14 6.12 -11.95
C VAL A 7 13.13 5.47 -12.89
N LYS A 8 13.18 4.14 -13.02
CA LYS A 8 12.23 3.35 -13.82
C LYS A 8 10.98 2.97 -13.02
N LYS A 9 11.17 2.47 -11.80
CA LYS A 9 10.08 2.07 -10.87
C LYS A 9 10.64 1.97 -9.45
N LEU A 10 9.75 1.97 -8.45
CA LEU A 10 10.09 1.48 -7.12
C LEU A 10 10.33 -0.03 -7.21
N GLY A 11 11.54 -0.51 -6.86
CA GLY A 11 11.89 -1.93 -6.96
C GLY A 11 11.28 -2.75 -5.82
N HIS A 12 11.64 -2.41 -4.59
CA HIS A 12 11.16 -3.09 -3.39
C HIS A 12 11.21 -2.18 -2.16
N VAL A 13 10.54 -2.61 -1.10
CA VAL A 13 10.67 -2.06 0.26
C VAL A 13 11.18 -3.15 1.20
N VAL A 14 11.90 -2.75 2.25
CA VAL A 14 12.36 -3.65 3.31
C VAL A 14 11.77 -3.19 4.62
N LEU A 15 11.10 -4.10 5.34
CA LEU A 15 10.48 -3.85 6.63
C LEU A 15 11.25 -4.60 7.73
N THR A 16 11.59 -3.89 8.80
CA THR A 16 12.10 -4.50 10.03
C THR A 16 10.91 -4.83 10.92
N VAL A 17 10.74 -6.11 11.25
CA VAL A 17 9.55 -6.65 11.91
C VAL A 17 9.88 -7.32 13.23
N SER A 18 8.93 -7.35 14.17
CA SER A 18 9.12 -7.89 15.50
C SER A 18 9.09 -9.43 15.53
N ASP A 19 8.32 -10.06 14.63
CA ASP A 19 8.19 -11.50 14.45
C ASP A 19 8.03 -11.80 12.96
N ILE A 20 9.09 -12.32 12.38
CA ILE A 20 9.17 -12.51 10.92
C ILE A 20 8.18 -13.56 10.43
N GLU A 21 7.93 -14.65 11.19
CA GLU A 21 6.99 -15.69 10.75
C GLU A 21 5.53 -15.23 10.85
N ARG A 22 5.18 -14.47 11.89
CA ARG A 22 3.88 -13.83 11.99
C ARG A 22 3.64 -12.87 10.83
N THR A 23 4.64 -12.08 10.48
CA THR A 23 4.53 -11.13 9.37
C THR A 23 4.51 -11.84 8.01
N VAL A 24 5.30 -12.89 7.82
CA VAL A 24 5.21 -13.76 6.61
C VAL A 24 3.79 -14.32 6.47
N LYS A 25 3.21 -14.86 7.54
CA LYS A 25 1.84 -15.38 7.51
C LYS A 25 0.83 -14.30 7.09
N PHE A 26 0.94 -13.09 7.62
CA PHE A 26 0.09 -11.96 7.21
C PHE A 26 0.24 -11.66 5.73
N TRP A 27 1.48 -11.51 5.23
CA TRP A 27 1.71 -11.17 3.83
C TRP A 27 1.28 -12.28 2.86
N THR A 28 1.37 -13.55 3.27
CA THR A 28 0.95 -14.68 2.42
C THR A 28 -0.54 -14.95 2.49
N GLU A 29 -1.14 -14.99 3.68
CA GLU A 29 -2.54 -15.40 3.87
C GLU A 29 -3.54 -14.23 3.72
N ILE A 30 -3.12 -13.00 4.03
CA ILE A 30 -3.97 -11.81 3.94
C ILE A 30 -3.69 -11.03 2.65
N MET A 31 -2.42 -10.75 2.36
CA MET A 31 -2.02 -9.95 1.20
C MET A 31 -1.89 -10.76 -0.10
N GLY A 32 -1.91 -12.09 -0.02
CA GLY A 32 -1.79 -12.97 -1.19
C GLY A 32 -0.40 -13.02 -1.82
N PHE A 33 0.63 -12.58 -1.11
CA PHE A 33 2.01 -12.66 -1.57
C PHE A 33 2.53 -14.09 -1.51
N GLN A 34 3.61 -14.34 -2.24
CA GLN A 34 4.33 -15.61 -2.23
C GLN A 34 5.75 -15.39 -1.72
N VAL A 35 6.25 -16.30 -0.90
CA VAL A 35 7.66 -16.33 -0.53
C VAL A 35 8.47 -16.77 -1.76
N SER A 36 9.38 -15.91 -2.19
CA SER A 36 10.30 -16.21 -3.28
C SER A 36 11.57 -16.87 -2.77
N ASP A 37 12.07 -16.40 -1.62
CA ASP A 37 13.35 -16.87 -1.09
C ASP A 37 13.48 -16.56 0.41
N ARG A 38 14.45 -17.23 1.04
CA ARG A 38 14.97 -16.95 2.38
C ARG A 38 16.49 -17.04 2.33
N ASN A 39 17.17 -16.05 2.88
CA ASN A 39 18.63 -16.08 2.91
C ASN A 39 19.19 -16.62 4.25
N GLU A 40 20.50 -16.80 4.30
CA GLU A 40 21.21 -17.32 5.47
C GLU A 40 21.12 -16.39 6.71
N GLN A 41 20.87 -15.08 6.51
CA GLN A 41 20.66 -14.10 7.55
C GLN A 41 19.21 -14.11 8.09
N GLY A 42 18.35 -14.99 7.58
CA GLY A 42 16.96 -15.12 8.00
C GLY A 42 16.02 -14.08 7.39
N MET A 43 16.46 -13.29 6.41
CA MET A 43 15.54 -12.41 5.66
C MET A 43 14.59 -13.25 4.81
N VAL A 44 13.36 -12.75 4.66
CA VAL A 44 12.34 -13.37 3.80
C VAL A 44 11.98 -12.40 2.68
N PHE A 45 11.95 -12.92 1.44
CA PHE A 45 11.66 -12.17 0.23
C PHE A 45 10.29 -12.56 -0.31
N LEU A 46 9.42 -11.56 -0.54
CA LEU A 46 8.02 -11.74 -0.89
C LEU A 46 7.69 -11.05 -2.21
N ARG A 47 6.87 -11.69 -3.05
CA ARG A 47 6.42 -11.18 -4.34
C ARG A 47 4.92 -11.36 -4.54
N TYR A 48 4.31 -10.54 -5.39
CA TYR A 48 2.96 -10.74 -5.95
C TYR A 48 2.96 -10.91 -7.48
N GLY A 49 4.06 -10.60 -8.14
CA GLY A 49 4.23 -10.65 -9.59
C GLY A 49 5.48 -11.44 -10.00
N SER A 50 6.04 -11.09 -11.15
CA SER A 50 7.21 -11.74 -11.76
C SER A 50 8.55 -11.23 -11.22
N ASP A 51 8.62 -10.08 -10.56
CA ASP A 51 9.85 -9.65 -9.90
C ASP A 51 10.19 -10.62 -8.77
N HIS A 52 11.49 -10.84 -8.54
CA HIS A 52 11.96 -11.75 -7.48
C HIS A 52 11.34 -11.40 -6.12
N HIS A 53 11.28 -10.11 -5.78
CA HIS A 53 10.60 -9.62 -4.59
C HIS A 53 10.19 -8.16 -4.75
N THR A 54 9.15 -7.78 -4.05
CA THR A 54 8.66 -6.40 -3.91
C THR A 54 8.64 -5.96 -2.46
N VAL A 55 8.60 -6.93 -1.54
CA VAL A 55 8.75 -6.73 -0.10
C VAL A 55 9.81 -7.69 0.41
N ALA A 56 10.69 -7.22 1.29
CA ALA A 56 11.57 -8.07 2.08
C ALA A 56 11.37 -7.78 3.56
N LEU A 57 11.51 -8.83 4.37
CA LEU A 57 11.35 -8.77 5.83
C LEU A 57 12.67 -9.07 6.50
N VAL A 58 12.99 -8.29 7.54
CA VAL A 58 14.15 -8.47 8.40
C VAL A 58 13.67 -8.56 9.85
N GLN A 59 14.12 -9.59 10.58
CA GLN A 59 13.83 -9.70 12.01
C GLN A 59 14.54 -8.59 12.80
N ALA A 60 13.80 -7.82 13.58
CA ALA A 60 14.38 -6.86 14.53
C ALA A 60 15.26 -7.59 15.55
N LYS A 61 16.46 -7.09 15.79
CA LYS A 61 17.37 -7.62 16.82
C LYS A 61 17.05 -7.05 18.20
N THR A 62 16.52 -5.82 18.21
CA THR A 62 16.12 -5.12 19.43
C THR A 62 14.80 -4.39 19.22
N PRO A 63 14.03 -4.10 20.29
CA PRO A 63 12.80 -3.32 20.20
C PRO A 63 13.02 -1.89 19.64
N ASP A 64 14.24 -1.37 19.72
CA ASP A 64 14.57 -0.02 19.22
C ASP A 64 14.63 0.07 17.69
N GLU A 65 14.76 -1.06 17.01
CA GLU A 65 14.75 -1.14 15.55
C GLU A 65 13.32 -1.10 14.98
N LEU A 66 12.29 -1.30 15.82
CA LEU A 66 10.89 -1.28 15.39
C LEU A 66 10.37 0.15 15.22
N PRO A 67 9.33 0.35 14.39
CA PRO A 67 8.69 1.66 14.23
C PRO A 67 8.23 2.23 15.56
N LYS A 68 8.48 3.53 15.78
CA LYS A 68 8.05 4.26 16.97
C LYS A 68 7.25 5.49 16.56
N GLU A 69 6.13 5.70 17.23
CA GLU A 69 5.32 6.90 17.04
C GLU A 69 6.14 8.18 17.29
N GLY A 70 5.92 9.22 16.47
CA GLY A 70 6.60 10.51 16.59
C GLY A 70 8.04 10.55 16.10
N ARG A 71 8.61 9.47 15.58
CA ARG A 71 9.93 9.47 14.93
C ARG A 71 9.83 9.51 13.42
N PRO A 72 10.79 10.15 12.72
CA PRO A 72 10.89 9.98 11.26
C PRO A 72 10.97 8.51 10.89
N GLY A 73 10.18 8.10 9.91
CA GLY A 73 10.13 6.70 9.51
C GLY A 73 9.22 6.46 8.31
N PHE A 74 8.92 5.21 8.07
CA PHE A 74 8.03 4.76 7.01
C PHE A 74 6.57 5.03 7.38
N HIS A 75 5.85 5.83 6.58
CA HIS A 75 4.47 6.17 6.84
C HIS A 75 3.51 5.06 6.36
N HIS A 76 3.55 4.74 5.09
CA HIS A 76 2.78 3.63 4.50
C HIS A 76 3.38 3.15 3.18
N CYS A 77 2.96 1.98 2.76
CA CYS A 77 3.18 1.46 1.41
C CYS A 77 1.82 1.35 0.73
N ALA A 78 1.73 1.84 -0.50
CA ALA A 78 0.51 1.79 -1.29
C ALA A 78 0.70 0.83 -2.47
N LEU A 79 -0.25 -0.10 -2.65
CA LEU A 79 -0.27 -1.09 -3.72
C LEU A 79 -1.56 -0.93 -4.54
N GLU A 80 -1.43 -0.93 -5.84
CA GLU A 80 -2.57 -0.78 -6.75
C GLU A 80 -3.26 -2.11 -6.98
N VAL A 81 -4.60 -2.10 -6.89
CA VAL A 81 -5.48 -3.18 -7.33
C VAL A 81 -6.23 -2.76 -8.58
N SER A 82 -6.80 -3.72 -9.31
CA SER A 82 -7.28 -3.43 -10.67
C SER A 82 -8.53 -2.55 -10.68
N THR A 83 -9.43 -2.68 -9.68
CA THR A 83 -10.74 -2.02 -9.74
C THR A 83 -11.21 -1.52 -8.37
N VAL A 84 -12.09 -0.51 -8.38
CA VAL A 84 -12.78 -0.04 -7.15
C VAL A 84 -13.69 -1.13 -6.58
N SER A 85 -14.28 -1.97 -7.43
CA SER A 85 -15.08 -3.12 -7.00
C SER A 85 -14.27 -4.13 -6.17
N GLU A 86 -12.98 -4.31 -6.49
CA GLU A 86 -12.08 -5.14 -5.68
C GLU A 86 -11.84 -4.55 -4.30
N LEU A 87 -11.75 -3.22 -4.16
CA LEU A 87 -11.55 -2.57 -2.85
C LEU A 87 -12.69 -2.90 -1.87
N PHE A 88 -13.94 -2.98 -2.33
CA PHE A 88 -15.06 -3.39 -1.50
C PHE A 88 -14.89 -4.82 -0.98
N LYS A 89 -14.54 -5.76 -1.86
CA LYS A 89 -14.29 -7.17 -1.49
C LYS A 89 -13.12 -7.29 -0.51
N ILE A 90 -12.05 -6.53 -0.76
CA ILE A 90 -10.88 -6.48 0.11
C ILE A 90 -11.24 -5.94 1.48
N ARG A 91 -11.93 -4.81 1.56
CA ARG A 91 -12.40 -4.23 2.82
C ARG A 91 -13.18 -5.24 3.66
N ASP A 92 -14.16 -5.88 3.03
CA ASP A 92 -15.02 -6.85 3.71
C ASP A 92 -14.23 -8.09 4.15
N PHE A 93 -13.28 -8.55 3.34
CA PHE A 93 -12.36 -9.63 3.70
C PHE A 93 -11.46 -9.23 4.89
N LEU A 94 -10.86 -8.04 4.88
CA LEU A 94 -10.02 -7.55 5.98
C LEU A 94 -10.82 -7.49 7.30
N ARG A 95 -12.05 -6.97 7.24
CA ARG A 95 -12.97 -6.93 8.39
C ARG A 95 -13.27 -8.34 8.92
N ALA A 96 -13.57 -9.29 8.02
CA ALA A 96 -13.84 -10.68 8.40
C ALA A 96 -12.61 -11.38 9.03
N LYS A 97 -11.40 -10.94 8.67
CA LYS A 97 -10.14 -11.43 9.24
C LYS A 97 -9.69 -10.68 10.50
N GLY A 98 -10.45 -9.68 10.95
CA GLY A 98 -10.11 -8.87 12.11
C GLY A 98 -8.90 -7.95 11.91
N VAL A 99 -8.56 -7.62 10.65
CA VAL A 99 -7.47 -6.69 10.33
C VAL A 99 -7.95 -5.26 10.59
N PRO A 100 -7.21 -4.45 11.39
CA PRO A 100 -7.61 -3.09 11.73
C PRO A 100 -7.54 -2.18 10.50
N ILE A 101 -8.69 -1.71 10.01
CA ILE A 101 -8.79 -0.68 8.97
C ILE A 101 -8.68 0.69 9.64
N VAL A 102 -7.75 1.51 9.17
CA VAL A 102 -7.49 2.86 9.71
C VAL A 102 -8.09 3.96 8.85
N TYR A 103 -8.34 3.67 7.58
CA TYR A 103 -8.99 4.60 6.66
C TYR A 103 -9.63 3.85 5.49
N GLU A 104 -10.75 4.36 4.98
CA GLU A 104 -11.32 4.01 3.69
C GLU A 104 -11.89 5.28 3.02
N GLY A 105 -11.92 5.31 1.69
CA GLY A 105 -12.44 6.46 0.95
C GLY A 105 -11.45 7.07 -0.02
N ARG A 106 -11.53 8.39 -0.22
CA ARG A 106 -10.66 9.16 -1.13
C ARG A 106 -10.14 10.42 -0.42
N ARG A 107 -8.80 10.52 -0.27
CA ARG A 107 -8.18 11.62 0.50
C ARG A 107 -8.15 12.94 -0.26
N GLY A 108 -7.78 12.95 -1.52
CA GLY A 108 -7.67 14.18 -2.33
C GLY A 108 -6.62 14.08 -3.41
N PRO A 109 -5.35 14.39 -3.14
CA PRO A 109 -4.30 14.30 -4.16
C PRO A 109 -4.25 12.89 -4.78
N GLY A 110 -4.10 12.81 -6.10
CA GLY A 110 -4.12 11.55 -6.84
C GLY A 110 -5.52 10.95 -7.04
N GLY A 111 -6.53 11.39 -6.29
CA GLY A 111 -7.93 11.05 -6.50
C GLY A 111 -8.31 9.57 -6.36
N ASN A 112 -7.40 8.74 -5.91
CA ASN A 112 -7.59 7.30 -5.78
C ASN A 112 -8.47 6.94 -4.57
N PRO A 113 -9.54 6.16 -4.74
CA PRO A 113 -10.16 5.45 -3.63
C PRO A 113 -9.21 4.41 -3.08
N GLY A 114 -9.23 4.23 -1.75
CA GLY A 114 -8.36 3.26 -1.10
C GLY A 114 -8.88 2.76 0.23
N VAL A 115 -8.26 1.70 0.71
CA VAL A 115 -8.42 1.12 2.05
C VAL A 115 -7.04 1.03 2.67
N GLU A 116 -6.85 1.68 3.82
CA GLU A 116 -5.62 1.67 4.59
C GLU A 116 -5.82 0.86 5.87
N PHE A 117 -4.90 -0.02 6.18
CA PHE A 117 -4.97 -0.95 7.32
C PHE A 117 -3.58 -1.21 7.88
N LYS A 118 -3.52 -1.87 9.03
CA LYS A 118 -2.25 -2.19 9.68
C LYS A 118 -1.87 -3.65 9.49
N ASP A 119 -0.58 -3.87 9.26
CA ASP A 119 0.02 -5.18 9.40
C ASP A 119 0.24 -5.53 10.90
N PRO A 120 0.71 -6.76 11.23
CA PRO A 120 0.91 -7.17 12.61
C PRO A 120 1.91 -6.36 13.43
N ASP A 121 2.81 -5.61 12.78
CA ASP A 121 3.80 -4.74 13.42
C ASP A 121 3.38 -3.25 13.42
N GLY A 122 2.17 -2.96 12.92
CA GLY A 122 1.60 -1.61 12.89
C GLY A 122 2.01 -0.78 11.68
N PHE A 123 2.68 -1.35 10.68
CA PHE A 123 2.92 -0.68 9.41
C PHE A 123 1.60 -0.43 8.69
N ASN A 124 1.42 0.78 8.19
CA ASN A 124 0.27 1.09 7.36
C ASN A 124 0.49 0.56 5.93
N ILE A 125 -0.51 -0.15 5.44
CA ILE A 125 -0.60 -0.63 4.06
C ILE A 125 -1.86 -0.02 3.45
N GLU A 126 -1.73 0.59 2.28
CA GLU A 126 -2.85 1.08 1.50
C GLU A 126 -3.04 0.19 0.26
N LEU A 127 -4.26 -0.26 0.03
CA LEU A 127 -4.69 -0.81 -1.26
C LEU A 127 -5.60 0.22 -1.93
N TYR A 128 -5.26 0.61 -3.15
CA TYR A 128 -5.97 1.65 -3.89
C TYR A 128 -6.26 1.24 -5.33
N ALA A 129 -7.17 1.95 -5.98
CA ALA A 129 -7.46 1.79 -7.40
C ALA A 129 -7.64 3.15 -8.09
N SER A 130 -7.44 3.20 -9.39
CA SER A 130 -7.80 4.34 -10.24
C SER A 130 -7.14 5.66 -9.83
N MET A 131 -5.81 5.66 -9.67
CA MET A 131 -5.07 6.90 -9.44
C MET A 131 -5.05 7.80 -10.67
N ASP A 132 -5.27 9.10 -10.48
CA ASP A 132 -5.11 10.10 -11.52
C ASP A 132 -3.74 10.02 -12.19
N GLN A 133 -3.73 10.13 -13.49
CA GLN A 133 -2.50 10.15 -14.28
C GLN A 133 -2.14 11.59 -14.64
N ILE A 134 -0.87 11.94 -14.53
CA ILE A 134 -0.37 13.24 -14.98
C ILE A 134 -0.33 13.24 -16.51
N GLY A 135 -1.04 14.19 -17.11
CA GLY A 135 -1.10 14.36 -18.55
C GLY A 135 0.19 14.95 -19.15
N PRO A 136 0.22 15.14 -20.49
CA PRO A 136 1.39 15.69 -21.21
C PRO A 136 1.78 17.11 -20.78
N ASP A 137 0.85 17.86 -20.19
CA ASP A 137 1.07 19.21 -19.65
C ASP A 137 1.80 19.22 -18.31
N GLY A 138 2.04 18.04 -17.71
CA GLY A 138 2.73 17.86 -16.44
C GLY A 138 1.97 18.37 -15.22
N LYS A 139 0.66 18.66 -15.35
CA LYS A 139 -0.15 19.22 -14.27
C LYS A 139 -0.98 18.16 -13.56
N SER A 140 -1.05 18.26 -12.25
CA SER A 140 -1.98 17.48 -11.43
C SER A 140 -3.37 18.12 -11.43
N ARG A 141 -4.39 17.35 -11.06
CA ARG A 141 -5.74 17.83 -10.81
C ARG A 141 -5.73 18.93 -9.74
N PRO A 142 -6.37 20.09 -9.99
CA PRO A 142 -6.41 21.17 -9.00
C PRO A 142 -7.24 20.76 -7.76
N ALA A 143 -6.92 21.35 -6.62
CA ALA A 143 -7.46 20.94 -5.33
C ALA A 143 -9.00 21.05 -5.24
N GLU A 144 -9.59 21.98 -5.96
CA GLU A 144 -11.04 22.19 -6.02
C GLU A 144 -11.79 21.01 -6.63
N GLN A 145 -11.08 20.18 -7.40
CA GLN A 145 -11.64 19.02 -8.09
C GLN A 145 -11.34 17.69 -7.38
N TRP A 146 -10.68 17.68 -6.22
CA TRP A 146 -10.29 16.41 -5.55
C TRP A 146 -11.46 15.59 -5.05
N SER A 147 -12.61 16.21 -4.75
CA SER A 147 -13.83 15.52 -4.31
C SER A 147 -13.57 14.43 -3.26
N ARG A 148 -13.11 14.86 -2.07
CA ARG A 148 -12.79 13.95 -0.96
C ARG A 148 -14.02 13.13 -0.55
N ALA A 149 -13.80 11.89 -0.16
CA ALA A 149 -14.82 10.96 0.31
C ALA A 149 -14.33 10.23 1.57
N LYS A 150 -15.23 10.05 2.53
CA LYS A 150 -14.92 9.43 3.83
C LYS A 150 -15.19 7.92 3.85
N THR A 151 -15.84 7.40 2.82
CA THR A 151 -16.13 5.98 2.65
C THR A 151 -15.89 5.55 1.21
N LEU A 152 -15.76 4.24 0.97
CA LEU A 152 -15.67 3.70 -0.40
C LEU A 152 -16.97 3.92 -1.16
N GLU A 153 -18.13 3.82 -0.50
CA GLU A 153 -19.44 4.06 -1.10
C GLU A 153 -19.56 5.49 -1.62
N GLU A 154 -19.15 6.47 -0.80
CA GLU A 154 -19.15 7.88 -1.20
C GLU A 154 -18.17 8.11 -2.36
N ALA A 155 -16.98 7.51 -2.32
CA ALA A 155 -16.01 7.61 -3.41
C ALA A 155 -16.53 7.00 -4.70
N ALA A 156 -17.17 5.82 -4.63
CA ALA A 156 -17.69 5.11 -5.80
C ALA A 156 -18.90 5.80 -6.43
N SER A 157 -19.79 6.37 -5.61
CA SER A 157 -20.98 7.10 -6.07
C SER A 157 -20.67 8.47 -6.68
N ASN A 158 -19.48 9.02 -6.38
CA ASN A 158 -19.05 10.32 -6.88
C ASN A 158 -17.64 10.22 -7.51
N PRO A 159 -17.50 9.54 -8.67
CA PRO A 159 -16.21 9.40 -9.34
C PRO A 159 -15.69 10.78 -9.79
N LEU A 160 -14.38 10.91 -9.84
CA LEU A 160 -13.75 12.12 -10.34
C LEU A 160 -14.03 12.29 -11.84
N PRO A 161 -14.17 13.55 -12.33
CA PRO A 161 -14.33 13.83 -13.76
C PRO A 161 -13.24 13.15 -14.59
N GLY A 162 -13.63 12.38 -15.60
CA GLY A 162 -12.72 11.67 -16.50
C GLY A 162 -12.15 10.36 -15.96
N VAL A 163 -12.41 10.01 -14.70
CA VAL A 163 -11.99 8.73 -14.10
C VAL A 163 -13.15 7.73 -14.18
N LYS A 164 -12.89 6.56 -14.73
CA LYS A 164 -13.84 5.45 -14.74
C LYS A 164 -13.48 4.49 -13.61
N TYR A 165 -14.41 4.32 -12.67
CA TYR A 165 -14.32 3.27 -11.67
C TYR A 165 -14.94 1.98 -12.24
N THR A 166 -14.13 1.00 -12.46
CA THR A 166 -14.54 -0.33 -12.95
C THR A 166 -14.61 -1.31 -11.80
#